data_f0bcfb6768f6e8e3e4c177ac87e7feec
#
_entry.id   f0bcfb6768f6e8e3e4c177ac87e7feec
#
_cell.length_a   1.000
_cell.length_b   1.000
_cell.length_c   1.000
_cell.angle_alpha   90.00
_cell.angle_beta   90.00
_cell.angle_gamma   90.00
#
_symmetry.space_group_name_H-M   'P 1'
#
loop_
_entity.id
_entity.type
_entity.pdbx_description
1 polymer ?
#
loop_
_entity_poly.entity_id
_entity_poly.type
_entity_poly.pdbx_seq_one_letter_code
_entity_poly.pdbx_strand_id
1 'polypeptide(L)'
;CGHKSSIKQKCQKTDFNCEFQMYGPGVEKIFAELRQIFPDKVIKILSSDFLNKKKETINLLKDIENNKVNILVGTQLISKGFNFPNLNCIVVVDADFSGMGFDLRSTEKNIQLYNQLSGRAGRFSKKSLIIYQTFNPSDKTLSDILENNPEKFLEEESCLRKEKKLPPFSRLIAFIVESNNEKESFLEAQKIKKNLLLLKDIEVMGPVTSPIFKIKNKYRTRLLLRSQSNVLVQKKISRILKNLNISKKIKLTVDVDPLNFS
;
A
#
# COMPACT_ATOMS: atom_id res chain seq x y z
N CYS A 1 1.76 -5.37 -15.90
CA CYS A 1 0.99 -5.73 -17.09
C CYS A 1 1.64 -5.26 -18.40
N GLY A 2 2.74 -4.48 -18.38
CA GLY A 2 3.46 -3.99 -19.56
C GLY A 2 2.68 -2.98 -20.42
N HIS A 3 1.53 -2.47 -19.95
CA HIS A 3 0.76 -1.47 -20.67
C HIS A 3 1.52 -0.14 -20.67
N LYS A 4 1.77 0.38 -21.88
CA LYS A 4 2.35 1.70 -22.10
C LYS A 4 1.28 2.59 -22.73
N SER A 5 1.05 3.76 -22.15
CA SER A 5 0.20 4.80 -22.75
C SER A 5 0.87 6.16 -22.62
N SER A 6 0.59 7.07 -23.54
CA SER A 6 1.02 8.48 -23.41
C SER A 6 0.33 9.09 -22.20
N ILE A 7 1.06 9.90 -21.43
CA ILE A 7 0.50 10.66 -20.32
C ILE A 7 -0.45 11.73 -20.91
N LYS A 8 -1.73 11.62 -20.55
CA LYS A 8 -2.70 12.65 -20.92
C LYS A 8 -2.47 13.87 -20.04
N GLN A 9 -2.26 15.00 -20.62
CA GLN A 9 -2.02 16.26 -19.87
C GLN A 9 -3.29 16.80 -19.20
N LYS A 10 -4.48 16.51 -19.74
CA LYS A 10 -5.76 17.00 -19.22
C LYS A 10 -6.75 15.87 -18.97
N CYS A 11 -7.56 16.02 -17.93
CA CYS A 11 -8.66 15.09 -17.63
C CYS A 11 -9.78 15.28 -18.69
N GLN A 12 -10.17 14.17 -19.34
CA GLN A 12 -11.24 14.21 -20.38
C GLN A 12 -12.65 14.08 -19.80
N LYS A 13 -12.80 13.87 -18.48
CA LYS A 13 -14.09 13.60 -17.85
C LYS A 13 -14.72 14.76 -17.09
N THR A 14 -14.06 15.90 -17.02
CA THR A 14 -14.56 17.06 -16.28
C THR A 14 -14.47 18.32 -17.12
N ASP A 15 -15.48 19.16 -17.03
CA ASP A 15 -15.49 20.51 -17.60
C ASP A 15 -14.51 21.47 -16.88
N PHE A 16 -13.82 20.98 -15.86
CA PHE A 16 -12.80 21.71 -15.13
C PHE A 16 -11.43 21.52 -15.79
N ASN A 17 -10.66 22.60 -15.86
CA ASN A 17 -9.28 22.62 -16.33
C ASN A 17 -8.35 21.94 -15.30
N CYS A 18 -8.49 20.65 -15.11
CA CYS A 18 -7.63 19.89 -14.22
C CYS A 18 -6.47 19.27 -14.99
N GLU A 19 -5.28 19.43 -14.46
CA GLU A 19 -4.05 18.83 -14.98
C GLU A 19 -3.66 17.61 -14.17
N PHE A 20 -3.10 16.61 -14.88
CA PHE A 20 -2.51 15.47 -14.19
C PHE A 20 -1.14 15.86 -13.65
N GLN A 21 -0.96 15.75 -12.35
CA GLN A 21 0.36 15.86 -11.72
C GLN A 21 0.94 14.47 -11.49
N MET A 22 2.25 14.34 -11.72
CA MET A 22 2.96 13.12 -11.35
C MET A 22 3.01 13.03 -9.84
N TYR A 23 2.55 11.89 -9.31
CA TYR A 23 2.49 11.64 -7.89
C TYR A 23 3.72 10.85 -7.44
N GLY A 24 4.48 11.43 -6.53
CA GLY A 24 5.72 10.91 -5.99
C GLY A 24 6.93 11.00 -6.93
N PRO A 25 8.13 11.16 -6.38
CA PRO A 25 9.35 11.14 -7.16
C PRO A 25 9.68 9.70 -7.57
N GLY A 26 9.65 9.40 -8.86
CA GLY A 26 10.12 8.12 -9.38
C GLY A 26 11.62 7.93 -9.12
N VAL A 27 12.05 6.67 -8.98
CA VAL A 27 13.47 6.31 -8.71
C VAL A 27 14.39 6.88 -9.79
N GLU A 28 13.93 6.86 -11.04
CA GLU A 28 14.69 7.37 -12.19
C GLU A 28 14.87 8.89 -12.12
N LYS A 29 13.84 9.63 -11.67
CA LYS A 29 13.93 11.07 -11.51
C LYS A 29 14.93 11.44 -10.41
N ILE A 30 14.81 10.81 -9.24
CA ILE A 30 15.77 11.00 -8.13
C ILE A 30 17.19 10.69 -8.60
N PHE A 31 17.38 9.60 -9.32
CA PHE A 31 18.68 9.23 -9.87
C PHE A 31 19.25 10.29 -10.82
N ALA A 32 18.42 10.81 -11.73
CA ALA A 32 18.84 11.83 -12.67
C ALA A 32 19.24 13.15 -11.97
N GLU A 33 18.46 13.59 -10.99
CA GLU A 33 18.76 14.77 -10.18
C GLU A 33 20.04 14.61 -9.37
N LEU A 34 20.23 13.45 -8.71
CA LEU A 34 21.43 13.16 -7.94
C LEU A 34 22.69 13.14 -8.81
N ARG A 35 22.60 12.64 -10.05
CA ARG A 35 23.73 12.68 -10.98
C ARG A 35 24.13 14.11 -11.39
N GLN A 36 23.20 15.05 -11.40
CA GLN A 36 23.49 16.46 -11.66
C GLN A 36 24.15 17.11 -10.44
N ILE A 37 23.66 16.79 -9.22
CA ILE A 37 24.17 17.37 -7.97
C ILE A 37 25.54 16.77 -7.61
N PHE A 38 25.73 15.48 -7.87
CA PHE A 38 26.96 14.73 -7.49
C PHE A 38 27.59 14.05 -8.72
N PRO A 39 28.15 14.82 -9.68
CA PRO A 39 28.66 14.24 -10.94
C PRO A 39 29.82 13.26 -10.75
N ASP A 40 30.64 13.47 -9.72
CA ASP A 40 31.82 12.63 -9.42
C ASP A 40 31.53 11.40 -8.57
N LYS A 41 30.26 11.17 -8.19
CA LYS A 41 29.88 10.04 -7.32
C LYS A 41 29.28 8.89 -8.13
N VAL A 42 29.61 7.67 -7.71
CA VAL A 42 29.00 6.47 -8.27
C VAL A 42 27.61 6.28 -7.67
N ILE A 43 26.58 6.51 -8.48
CA ILE A 43 25.19 6.39 -8.09
C ILE A 43 24.59 5.17 -8.79
N LYS A 44 23.86 4.32 -8.07
CA LYS A 44 23.19 3.13 -8.60
C LYS A 44 21.74 3.09 -8.19
N ILE A 45 20.92 2.42 -9.01
CA ILE A 45 19.52 2.14 -8.72
C ILE A 45 19.36 0.68 -8.30
N LEU A 46 18.54 0.43 -7.28
CA LEU A 46 18.07 -0.89 -6.89
C LEU A 46 16.53 -0.89 -6.84
N SER A 47 15.92 -1.40 -7.88
CA SER A 47 14.45 -1.52 -8.02
C SER A 47 14.03 -2.98 -8.15
N SER A 48 12.71 -3.25 -8.09
CA SER A 48 12.16 -4.59 -8.28
C SER A 48 12.51 -5.19 -9.64
N ASP A 49 12.55 -4.37 -10.68
CA ASP A 49 12.89 -4.82 -12.04
C ASP A 49 14.36 -5.22 -12.14
N PHE A 50 15.22 -4.54 -11.38
CA PHE A 50 16.63 -4.87 -11.29
C PHE A 50 16.86 -6.21 -10.56
N LEU A 51 16.08 -6.49 -9.50
CA LEU A 51 16.17 -7.73 -8.73
C LEU A 51 15.86 -8.99 -9.55
N ASN A 52 15.09 -8.86 -10.62
CA ASN A 52 14.80 -9.97 -11.53
C ASN A 52 16.04 -10.42 -12.33
N LYS A 53 17.10 -9.59 -12.37
CA LYS A 53 18.35 -9.84 -13.07
C LYS A 53 19.43 -10.32 -12.07
N LYS A 54 19.36 -11.60 -11.68
CA LYS A 54 20.20 -12.18 -10.60
C LYS A 54 21.68 -11.84 -10.69
N LYS A 55 22.31 -11.94 -11.89
CA LYS A 55 23.74 -11.66 -12.05
C LYS A 55 24.10 -10.19 -11.80
N GLU A 56 23.30 -9.26 -12.33
CA GLU A 56 23.48 -7.82 -12.15
C GLU A 56 23.31 -7.43 -10.67
N THR A 57 22.32 -8.03 -10.00
CA THR A 57 22.08 -7.83 -8.57
C THR A 57 23.25 -8.28 -7.72
N ILE A 58 23.81 -9.47 -7.97
CA ILE A 58 24.98 -9.99 -7.23
C ILE A 58 26.20 -9.08 -7.44
N ASN A 59 26.44 -8.62 -8.66
CA ASN A 59 27.56 -7.72 -8.95
C ASN A 59 27.39 -6.37 -8.25
N LEU A 60 26.17 -5.80 -8.26
CA LEU A 60 25.87 -4.57 -7.54
C LEU A 60 26.10 -4.70 -6.03
N LEU A 61 25.67 -5.81 -5.42
CA LEU A 61 25.89 -6.05 -4.00
C LEU A 61 27.39 -6.14 -3.66
N LYS A 62 28.19 -6.84 -4.47
CA LYS A 62 29.64 -6.86 -4.33
C LYS A 62 30.27 -5.48 -4.46
N ASP A 63 29.80 -4.65 -5.40
CA ASP A 63 30.28 -3.27 -5.55
C ASP A 63 29.95 -2.41 -4.33
N ILE A 64 28.77 -2.61 -3.72
CA ILE A 64 28.37 -1.93 -2.49
C ILE A 64 29.26 -2.38 -1.31
N GLU A 65 29.46 -3.68 -1.14
CA GLU A 65 30.31 -4.25 -0.08
C GLU A 65 31.76 -3.74 -0.19
N ASN A 66 32.26 -3.57 -1.42
CA ASN A 66 33.60 -3.07 -1.71
C ASN A 66 33.69 -1.52 -1.74
N ASN A 67 32.67 -0.79 -1.27
CA ASN A 67 32.61 0.69 -1.25
C ASN A 67 32.76 1.37 -2.62
N LYS A 68 32.45 0.68 -3.71
CA LYS A 68 32.47 1.25 -5.06
C LYS A 68 31.22 2.07 -5.39
N VAL A 69 30.17 1.98 -4.58
CA VAL A 69 28.92 2.74 -4.72
C VAL A 69 28.82 3.77 -3.61
N ASN A 70 28.67 5.04 -3.99
CA ASN A 70 28.56 6.14 -3.05
C ASN A 70 27.10 6.40 -2.66
N ILE A 71 26.17 6.31 -3.61
CA ILE A 71 24.74 6.58 -3.40
C ILE A 71 23.93 5.45 -4.03
N LEU A 72 23.01 4.90 -3.24
CA LEU A 72 22.07 3.89 -3.70
C LEU A 72 20.65 4.47 -3.67
N VAL A 73 19.99 4.51 -4.83
CA VAL A 73 18.62 4.96 -4.97
C VAL A 73 17.72 3.75 -5.12
N GLY A 74 16.59 3.71 -4.39
CA GLY A 74 15.68 2.59 -4.56
C GLY A 74 14.37 2.76 -3.81
N THR A 75 13.53 1.75 -3.91
CA THR A 75 12.23 1.67 -3.25
C THR A 75 12.35 0.98 -1.89
N GLN A 76 11.22 0.78 -1.21
CA GLN A 76 11.13 0.02 0.05
C GLN A 76 11.81 -1.37 0.01
N LEU A 77 12.08 -1.92 -1.18
CA LEU A 77 12.80 -3.20 -1.34
C LEU A 77 14.21 -3.17 -0.76
N ILE A 78 14.87 -2.02 -0.75
CA ILE A 78 16.21 -1.86 -0.16
C ILE A 78 16.18 -2.16 1.35
N SER A 79 15.07 -1.90 2.02
CA SER A 79 14.92 -2.15 3.45
C SER A 79 14.89 -3.65 3.80
N LYS A 80 14.66 -4.53 2.82
CA LYS A 80 14.45 -5.97 3.03
C LYS A 80 15.63 -6.78 2.52
N GLY A 81 16.25 -7.56 3.41
CA GLY A 81 17.15 -8.66 3.04
C GLY A 81 18.59 -8.31 2.68
N PHE A 82 18.94 -7.05 2.46
CA PHE A 82 20.30 -6.66 2.10
C PHE A 82 21.09 -6.13 3.31
N ASN A 83 22.39 -6.39 3.32
CA ASN A 83 23.31 -5.86 4.32
C ASN A 83 24.17 -4.76 3.68
N PHE A 84 24.24 -3.59 4.32
CA PHE A 84 25.00 -2.46 3.85
C PHE A 84 25.98 -2.02 4.98
N PRO A 85 27.16 -2.66 5.09
CA PRO A 85 28.03 -2.48 6.26
C PRO A 85 28.55 -1.04 6.42
N ASN A 86 28.64 -0.29 5.35
CA ASN A 86 29.17 1.08 5.34
C ASN A 86 28.09 2.16 5.15
N LEU A 87 26.83 1.81 5.38
CA LEU A 87 25.71 2.74 5.28
C LEU A 87 25.73 3.69 6.48
N ASN A 88 25.95 4.97 6.22
CA ASN A 88 26.04 6.02 7.23
C ASN A 88 24.95 7.09 7.12
N CYS A 89 24.21 7.11 6.01
CA CYS A 89 23.09 8.02 5.82
C CYS A 89 21.95 7.35 5.04
N ILE A 90 20.73 7.55 5.50
CA ILE A 90 19.49 7.16 4.81
C ILE A 90 18.64 8.42 4.65
N VAL A 91 18.16 8.66 3.44
CA VAL A 91 17.20 9.71 3.15
C VAL A 91 15.90 9.07 2.66
N VAL A 92 14.83 9.27 3.41
CA VAL A 92 13.48 8.86 3.02
C VAL A 92 12.83 10.03 2.33
N VAL A 93 12.72 9.94 1.00
CA VAL A 93 12.09 10.97 0.17
C VAL A 93 10.60 10.77 0.20
N ASP A 94 9.83 11.81 0.55
CA ASP A 94 8.37 11.78 0.66
C ASP A 94 7.87 10.75 1.68
N ALA A 95 8.15 11.00 2.96
CA ALA A 95 7.73 10.13 4.06
C ALA A 95 6.20 10.13 4.27
N ASP A 96 5.48 11.11 3.72
CA ASP A 96 4.01 11.23 3.82
C ASP A 96 3.27 10.26 2.91
N PHE A 97 3.95 9.72 1.91
CA PHE A 97 3.36 8.90 0.85
C PHE A 97 2.83 7.55 1.31
N SER A 98 3.29 7.07 2.42
CA SER A 98 3.12 5.69 2.84
C SER A 98 1.78 5.36 3.48
N GLY A 99 0.84 6.32 3.57
CA GLY A 99 -0.43 6.19 4.29
C GLY A 99 -1.70 6.23 3.46
N MET A 100 -1.64 6.20 2.13
CA MET A 100 -2.85 6.37 1.32
C MET A 100 -3.78 5.15 1.34
N GLY A 101 -4.61 5.13 2.31
CA GLY A 101 -6.06 4.93 2.32
C GLY A 101 -6.63 3.54 2.03
N PHE A 102 -5.89 2.55 1.53
CA PHE A 102 -6.48 1.27 1.13
C PHE A 102 -6.04 0.07 1.98
N ASP A 103 -5.21 0.31 2.97
CA ASP A 103 -4.70 -0.72 3.86
C ASP A 103 -4.87 -0.27 5.31
N LEU A 104 -5.66 -1.04 6.07
CA LEU A 104 -5.85 -0.78 7.51
C LEU A 104 -4.55 -0.86 8.32
N ARG A 105 -3.51 -1.48 7.76
CA ARG A 105 -2.21 -1.63 8.40
C ARG A 105 -1.12 -0.78 7.76
N SER A 106 -1.51 0.26 7.01
CA SER A 106 -0.54 1.14 6.37
C SER A 106 0.40 1.78 7.38
N THR A 107 -0.13 2.32 8.46
CA THR A 107 0.66 2.93 9.54
C THR A 107 1.60 1.92 10.21
N GLU A 108 1.11 0.73 10.57
CA GLU A 108 1.95 -0.36 11.11
C GLU A 108 3.09 -0.75 10.17
N LYS A 109 2.77 -0.89 8.87
CA LYS A 109 3.76 -1.23 7.85
C LYS A 109 4.82 -0.15 7.68
N ASN A 110 4.43 1.11 7.82
CA ASN A 110 5.36 2.23 7.75
C ASN A 110 6.31 2.23 8.94
N ILE A 111 5.78 2.07 10.14
CA ILE A 111 6.61 1.97 11.35
C ILE A 111 7.56 0.78 11.25
N GLN A 112 7.08 -0.39 10.81
CA GLN A 112 7.94 -1.55 10.60
C GLN A 112 9.04 -1.27 9.58
N LEU A 113 8.71 -0.59 8.48
CA LEU A 113 9.67 -0.20 7.44
C LEU A 113 10.74 0.74 8.01
N TYR A 114 10.32 1.78 8.72
CA TYR A 114 11.24 2.77 9.25
C TYR A 114 12.12 2.21 10.38
N ASN A 115 11.55 1.36 11.24
CA ASN A 115 12.34 0.61 12.22
C ASN A 115 13.36 -0.34 11.57
N GLN A 116 12.99 -0.97 10.44
CA GLN A 116 13.96 -1.77 9.67
C GLN A 116 15.07 -0.91 9.07
N LEU A 117 14.79 0.30 8.62
CA LEU A 117 15.78 1.25 8.11
C LEU A 117 16.71 1.71 9.24
N SER A 118 16.16 2.09 10.40
CA SER A 118 16.96 2.50 11.56
C SER A 118 17.89 1.39 12.06
N GLY A 119 17.40 0.15 12.12
CA GLY A 119 18.21 -1.02 12.47
C GLY A 119 19.32 -1.37 11.46
N ARG A 120 19.29 -0.80 10.25
CA ARG A 120 20.37 -0.97 9.25
C ARG A 120 21.41 0.13 9.33
N ALA A 121 20.98 1.35 9.68
CA ALA A 121 21.84 2.51 9.78
C ALA A 121 22.73 2.48 11.04
N GLY A 122 22.88 1.52 11.81
CA GLY A 122 23.64 1.56 13.08
C GLY A 122 24.43 0.30 13.39
N ARG A 123 24.42 -0.70 12.52
CA ARG A 123 24.95 -2.04 12.84
C ARG A 123 26.47 -2.12 13.06
N PHE A 124 27.25 -1.18 12.54
CA PHE A 124 28.72 -1.26 12.53
C PHE A 124 29.41 -0.06 13.19
N SER A 125 28.99 0.31 14.39
CA SER A 125 29.72 1.23 15.30
C SER A 125 29.88 2.70 14.90
N LYS A 126 29.31 3.17 13.80
CA LYS A 126 29.31 4.60 13.44
C LYS A 126 27.92 5.19 13.64
N LYS A 127 27.85 6.42 14.17
CA LYS A 127 26.60 7.19 14.22
C LYS A 127 26.06 7.33 12.79
N SER A 128 24.90 6.78 12.54
CA SER A 128 24.23 6.87 11.25
C SER A 128 23.10 7.89 11.34
N LEU A 129 22.89 8.60 10.24
CA LEU A 129 21.85 9.63 10.12
C LEU A 129 20.70 9.09 9.31
N ILE A 130 19.46 9.34 9.75
CA ILE A 130 18.26 9.11 8.95
C ILE A 130 17.53 10.44 8.82
N ILE A 131 17.23 10.82 7.58
CA ILE A 131 16.52 12.05 7.25
C ILE A 131 15.18 11.66 6.63
N TYR A 132 14.09 12.17 7.20
CA TYR A 132 12.75 12.03 6.65
C TYR A 132 12.33 13.34 6.01
N GLN A 133 12.11 13.33 4.70
CA GLN A 133 11.52 14.47 4.00
C GLN A 133 10.01 14.35 4.08
N THR A 134 9.34 15.36 4.62
CA THR A 134 7.89 15.38 4.83
C THR A 134 7.32 16.77 4.62
N PHE A 135 6.08 16.86 4.14
CA PHE A 135 5.28 18.09 4.11
C PHE A 135 4.56 18.34 5.44
N ASN A 136 4.45 17.31 6.29
CA ASN A 136 3.80 17.39 7.59
C ASN A 136 4.75 16.96 8.72
N PRO A 137 5.70 17.80 9.15
CA PRO A 137 6.66 17.45 10.19
C PRO A 137 6.00 17.22 11.56
N SER A 138 4.76 17.66 11.75
CA SER A 138 3.96 17.43 12.96
C SER A 138 3.13 16.15 12.90
N ASP A 139 3.35 15.30 11.89
CA ASP A 139 2.66 14.02 11.80
C ASP A 139 3.00 13.13 13.00
N LYS A 140 1.94 12.64 13.66
CA LYS A 140 2.10 11.83 14.87
C LYS A 140 2.85 10.54 14.61
N THR A 141 2.59 9.91 13.47
CA THR A 141 3.26 8.65 13.09
C THR A 141 4.76 8.85 12.94
N LEU A 142 5.19 9.96 12.33
CA LEU A 142 6.61 10.30 12.22
C LEU A 142 7.22 10.60 13.59
N SER A 143 6.49 11.32 14.47
CA SER A 143 6.95 11.57 15.85
C SER A 143 7.15 10.27 16.62
N ASP A 144 6.20 9.34 16.56
CA ASP A 144 6.29 8.04 17.22
C ASP A 144 7.48 7.19 16.71
N ILE A 145 7.77 7.28 15.42
CA ILE A 145 8.93 6.65 14.80
C ILE A 145 10.24 7.25 15.35
N LEU A 146 10.31 8.57 15.45
CA LEU A 146 11.49 9.29 15.96
C LEU A 146 11.72 9.01 17.44
N GLU A 147 10.65 8.90 18.23
CA GLU A 147 10.70 8.53 19.65
C GLU A 147 11.13 7.08 19.88
N ASN A 148 11.08 6.24 18.83
CA ASN A 148 11.39 4.80 18.88
C ASN A 148 10.65 4.05 19.99
N ASN A 149 9.36 4.39 20.18
CA ASN A 149 8.50 3.77 21.18
C ASN A 149 7.37 2.97 20.50
N PRO A 150 7.62 1.74 20.08
CA PRO A 150 6.63 0.92 19.38
C PRO A 150 5.45 0.52 20.27
N GLU A 151 5.64 0.42 21.57
CA GLU A 151 4.57 0.04 22.52
C GLU A 151 3.52 1.13 22.62
N LYS A 152 3.93 2.38 22.78
CA LYS A 152 3.05 3.55 22.78
C LYS A 152 2.22 3.62 21.51
N PHE A 153 2.85 3.43 20.35
CA PHE A 153 2.15 3.39 19.07
C PHE A 153 1.09 2.29 19.04
N LEU A 154 1.41 1.06 19.46
CA LEU A 154 0.47 -0.06 19.43
C LEU A 154 -0.73 0.18 20.35
N GLU A 155 -0.52 0.78 21.51
CA GLU A 155 -1.60 1.15 22.43
C GLU A 155 -2.54 2.18 21.81
N GLU A 156 -2.00 3.24 21.24
CA GLU A 156 -2.78 4.30 20.60
C GLU A 156 -3.54 3.81 19.38
N GLU A 157 -2.89 3.01 18.51
CA GLU A 157 -3.53 2.38 17.36
C GLU A 157 -4.66 1.44 17.80
N SER A 158 -4.43 0.66 18.88
CA SER A 158 -5.45 -0.22 19.44
C SER A 158 -6.66 0.58 19.95
N CYS A 159 -6.43 1.68 20.67
CA CYS A 159 -7.51 2.56 21.14
C CYS A 159 -8.31 3.15 19.98
N LEU A 160 -7.63 3.65 18.94
CA LEU A 160 -8.26 4.19 17.74
C LEU A 160 -9.12 3.13 17.03
N ARG A 161 -8.59 1.91 16.87
CA ARG A 161 -9.32 0.80 16.25
C ARG A 161 -10.55 0.39 17.04
N LYS A 162 -10.47 0.41 18.37
CA LYS A 162 -11.60 0.13 19.24
C LYS A 162 -12.69 1.19 19.08
N GLU A 163 -12.33 2.47 19.11
CA GLU A 163 -13.24 3.59 18.90
C GLU A 163 -13.93 3.51 17.54
N LYS A 164 -13.18 3.28 16.48
CA LYS A 164 -13.69 3.20 15.10
C LYS A 164 -14.30 1.83 14.74
N LYS A 165 -14.38 0.90 15.69
CA LYS A 165 -14.86 -0.47 15.47
C LYS A 165 -14.17 -1.15 14.27
N LEU A 166 -12.83 -1.11 14.26
CA LEU A 166 -11.98 -1.76 13.27
C LEU A 166 -11.40 -3.07 13.82
N PRO A 167 -10.90 -3.98 13.00
CA PRO A 167 -10.22 -5.17 13.48
C PRO A 167 -9.04 -4.83 14.43
N PRO A 168 -8.87 -5.57 15.53
CA PRO A 168 -9.49 -6.85 15.91
C PRO A 168 -10.85 -6.73 16.64
N PHE A 169 -11.34 -5.54 16.92
CA PHE A 169 -12.58 -5.29 17.67
C PHE A 169 -13.86 -5.50 16.85
N SER A 170 -13.71 -5.69 15.54
CA SER A 170 -14.75 -6.10 14.60
C SER A 170 -14.18 -7.07 13.57
N ARG A 171 -15.07 -7.67 12.78
CA ARG A 171 -14.70 -8.46 11.60
C ARG A 171 -15.12 -7.73 10.34
N LEU A 172 -14.27 -7.80 9.34
CA LEU A 172 -14.53 -7.26 8.02
C LEU A 172 -14.61 -8.37 7.00
N ILE A 173 -15.56 -8.27 6.06
CA ILE A 173 -15.68 -9.19 4.93
C ILE A 173 -15.88 -8.34 3.68
N ALA A 174 -14.96 -8.46 2.73
CA ALA A 174 -15.06 -7.77 1.46
C ALA A 174 -15.70 -8.69 0.40
N PHE A 175 -16.60 -8.11 -0.39
CA PHE A 175 -17.19 -8.74 -1.57
C PHE A 175 -16.70 -7.97 -2.78
N ILE A 176 -16.02 -8.66 -3.68
CA ILE A 176 -15.50 -8.08 -4.92
C ILE A 176 -16.28 -8.70 -6.06
N VAL A 177 -17.04 -7.88 -6.76
CA VAL A 177 -17.89 -8.25 -7.89
C VAL A 177 -17.20 -7.82 -9.17
N GLU A 178 -16.83 -8.77 -10.02
CA GLU A 178 -16.10 -8.53 -11.26
C GLU A 178 -16.99 -8.87 -12.48
N SER A 179 -17.07 -7.97 -13.45
CA SER A 179 -17.75 -8.16 -14.74
C SER A 179 -16.99 -7.47 -15.88
N ASN A 180 -17.25 -7.92 -17.10
CA ASN A 180 -16.79 -7.23 -18.31
C ASN A 180 -17.53 -5.89 -18.52
N ASN A 181 -18.64 -5.66 -17.83
CA ASN A 181 -19.45 -4.45 -17.87
C ASN A 181 -19.53 -3.81 -16.48
N GLU A 182 -19.21 -2.51 -16.40
CA GLU A 182 -19.22 -1.75 -15.15
C GLU A 182 -20.60 -1.72 -14.51
N LYS A 183 -21.65 -1.42 -15.30
CA LYS A 183 -23.04 -1.36 -14.81
C LYS A 183 -23.51 -2.70 -14.26
N GLU A 184 -23.15 -3.80 -14.92
CA GLU A 184 -23.50 -5.14 -14.46
C GLU A 184 -22.83 -5.46 -13.12
N SER A 185 -21.56 -5.14 -12.95
CA SER A 185 -20.86 -5.38 -11.68
C SER A 185 -21.49 -4.60 -10.54
N PHE A 186 -21.91 -3.35 -10.79
CA PHE A 186 -22.56 -2.50 -9.80
C PHE A 186 -23.98 -2.99 -9.43
N LEU A 187 -24.80 -3.34 -10.43
CA LEU A 187 -26.14 -3.85 -10.21
C LEU A 187 -26.14 -5.18 -9.44
N GLU A 188 -25.20 -6.07 -9.76
CA GLU A 188 -25.07 -7.33 -9.03
C GLU A 188 -24.61 -7.10 -7.58
N ALA A 189 -23.68 -6.17 -7.37
CA ALA A 189 -23.29 -5.76 -6.03
C ALA A 189 -24.47 -5.19 -5.22
N GLN A 190 -25.36 -4.40 -5.86
CA GLN A 190 -26.59 -3.91 -5.20
C GLN A 190 -27.53 -5.06 -4.81
N LYS A 191 -27.70 -6.09 -5.65
CA LYS A 191 -28.51 -7.27 -5.30
C LYS A 191 -27.91 -8.01 -4.11
N ILE A 192 -26.60 -8.22 -4.11
CA ILE A 192 -25.88 -8.84 -2.98
C ILE A 192 -26.12 -8.01 -1.72
N LYS A 193 -25.95 -6.70 -1.77
CA LYS A 193 -26.20 -5.79 -0.63
C LYS A 193 -27.60 -5.97 -0.06
N LYS A 194 -28.64 -5.94 -0.91
CA LYS A 194 -30.04 -6.09 -0.47
C LYS A 194 -30.25 -7.38 0.34
N ASN A 195 -29.64 -8.48 -0.10
CA ASN A 195 -29.76 -9.75 0.59
C ASN A 195 -28.93 -9.81 1.89
N LEU A 196 -27.76 -9.17 1.90
CA LEU A 196 -26.94 -9.08 3.11
C LEU A 196 -27.61 -8.24 4.20
N LEU A 197 -28.34 -7.18 3.84
CA LEU A 197 -29.10 -6.32 4.77
C LEU A 197 -30.23 -7.06 5.51
N LEU A 198 -30.60 -8.26 5.09
CA LEU A 198 -31.53 -9.12 5.84
C LEU A 198 -30.90 -9.72 7.11
N LEU A 199 -29.58 -9.69 7.21
CA LEU A 199 -28.90 -10.12 8.41
C LEU A 199 -28.93 -9.03 9.47
N LYS A 200 -29.22 -9.40 10.71
CA LYS A 200 -29.12 -8.51 11.88
C LYS A 200 -27.65 -8.43 12.34
N ASP A 201 -27.33 -7.36 13.02
CA ASP A 201 -26.03 -7.12 13.67
C ASP A 201 -24.83 -7.00 12.70
N ILE A 202 -25.11 -6.55 11.48
CA ILE A 202 -24.10 -6.23 10.48
C ILE A 202 -24.32 -4.86 9.88
N GLU A 203 -23.24 -4.28 9.40
CA GLU A 203 -23.24 -3.08 8.60
C GLU A 203 -22.68 -3.40 7.21
N VAL A 204 -23.37 -2.96 6.16
CA VAL A 204 -22.94 -3.17 4.76
C VAL A 204 -22.67 -1.83 4.09
N MET A 205 -21.42 -1.55 3.83
CA MET A 205 -20.92 -0.35 3.16
C MET A 205 -20.76 -0.60 1.65
N GLY A 206 -20.96 0.43 0.86
CA GLY A 206 -20.94 0.34 -0.61
C GLY A 206 -22.34 0.08 -1.19
N PRO A 207 -22.49 -0.33 -2.48
CA PRO A 207 -21.39 -0.65 -3.41
C PRO A 207 -20.58 0.58 -3.83
N VAL A 208 -19.29 0.40 -3.98
CA VAL A 208 -18.37 1.41 -4.49
C VAL A 208 -17.41 0.78 -5.51
N THR A 209 -16.88 1.58 -6.40
CA THR A 209 -15.81 1.16 -7.29
C THR A 209 -14.58 0.73 -6.48
N SER A 210 -13.96 -0.40 -6.83
CA SER A 210 -12.73 -0.82 -6.18
C SER A 210 -11.60 0.18 -6.45
N PRO A 211 -10.64 0.34 -5.51
CA PRO A 211 -9.45 1.18 -5.72
C PRO A 211 -8.71 0.84 -7.01
N ILE A 212 -8.57 -0.44 -7.32
CA ILE A 212 -8.14 -0.89 -8.63
C ILE A 212 -9.39 -1.20 -9.45
N PHE A 213 -9.84 -0.19 -10.17
CA PHE A 213 -11.11 -0.16 -10.91
C PHE A 213 -11.25 -1.26 -11.96
N LYS A 214 -10.16 -1.57 -12.68
CA LYS A 214 -10.19 -2.51 -13.79
C LYS A 214 -8.93 -3.37 -13.83
N ILE A 215 -9.10 -4.70 -13.81
CA ILE A 215 -8.00 -5.67 -13.96
C ILE A 215 -8.37 -6.66 -15.07
N LYS A 216 -7.45 -6.90 -16.03
CA LYS A 216 -7.64 -7.86 -17.13
C LYS A 216 -8.99 -7.70 -17.82
N ASN A 217 -9.34 -6.47 -18.16
CA ASN A 217 -10.62 -6.06 -18.77
C ASN A 217 -11.89 -6.30 -17.94
N LYS A 218 -11.78 -6.64 -16.64
CA LYS A 218 -12.92 -6.76 -15.74
C LYS A 218 -13.02 -5.56 -14.84
N TYR A 219 -14.21 -4.97 -14.80
CA TYR A 219 -14.58 -3.91 -13.86
C TYR A 219 -14.87 -4.50 -12.49
N ARG A 220 -14.48 -3.80 -11.45
CA ARG A 220 -14.54 -4.28 -10.07
C ARG A 220 -15.36 -3.33 -9.22
N THR A 221 -16.43 -3.86 -8.63
CA THR A 221 -17.27 -3.19 -7.64
C THR A 221 -17.12 -3.88 -6.30
N ARG A 222 -17.13 -3.11 -5.23
CA ARG A 222 -16.84 -3.61 -3.89
C ARG A 222 -17.96 -3.31 -2.91
N LEU A 223 -18.23 -4.27 -2.02
CA LEU A 223 -18.98 -4.10 -0.79
C LEU A 223 -18.05 -4.46 0.38
N LEU A 224 -18.25 -3.81 1.49
CA LEU A 224 -17.59 -4.16 2.73
C LEU A 224 -18.65 -4.38 3.81
N LEU A 225 -18.64 -5.57 4.40
CA LEU A 225 -19.45 -5.91 5.53
C LEU A 225 -18.62 -5.82 6.81
N ARG A 226 -19.19 -5.19 7.83
CA ARG A 226 -18.63 -5.14 9.17
C ARG A 226 -19.60 -5.83 10.15
N SER A 227 -19.06 -6.67 11.03
CA SER A 227 -19.80 -7.33 12.12
C SER A 227 -19.00 -7.25 13.42
N GLN A 228 -19.67 -7.51 14.54
CA GLN A 228 -18.97 -7.70 15.81
C GLN A 228 -18.06 -8.92 15.75
N SER A 229 -16.96 -8.89 16.47
CA SER A 229 -15.92 -9.94 16.42
C SER A 229 -16.42 -11.33 16.90
N ASN A 230 -17.40 -11.36 17.81
CA ASN A 230 -17.99 -12.55 18.38
C ASN A 230 -19.13 -13.17 17.53
N VAL A 231 -19.55 -12.54 16.45
CA VAL A 231 -20.64 -13.00 15.59
C VAL A 231 -20.11 -13.88 14.46
N LEU A 232 -20.58 -15.14 14.39
CA LEU A 232 -20.23 -16.08 13.31
C LEU A 232 -21.07 -15.79 12.05
N VAL A 233 -20.74 -14.68 11.37
CA VAL A 233 -21.49 -14.26 10.17
C VAL A 233 -21.22 -15.09 8.93
N GLN A 234 -20.08 -15.80 8.87
CA GLN A 234 -19.66 -16.54 7.66
C GLN A 234 -20.68 -17.59 7.23
N LYS A 235 -21.23 -18.34 8.21
CA LYS A 235 -22.28 -19.35 7.92
C LYS A 235 -23.55 -18.72 7.38
N LYS A 236 -23.96 -17.55 7.92
CA LYS A 236 -25.15 -16.82 7.47
C LYS A 236 -24.94 -16.28 6.05
N ILE A 237 -23.79 -15.68 5.79
CA ILE A 237 -23.39 -15.19 4.46
C ILE A 237 -23.35 -16.34 3.45
N SER A 238 -22.74 -17.47 3.78
CA SER A 238 -22.67 -18.63 2.90
C SER A 238 -24.08 -19.12 2.49
N ARG A 239 -25.04 -19.13 3.41
CA ARG A 239 -26.43 -19.50 3.09
C ARG A 239 -27.07 -18.50 2.13
N ILE A 240 -26.90 -17.19 2.36
CA ILE A 240 -27.40 -16.15 1.47
C ILE A 240 -26.81 -16.30 0.07
N LEU A 241 -25.49 -16.45 -0.03
CA LEU A 241 -24.81 -16.54 -1.32
C LEU A 241 -25.19 -17.81 -2.11
N LYS A 242 -25.47 -18.92 -1.44
CA LYS A 242 -25.95 -20.15 -2.09
C LYS A 242 -27.35 -19.97 -2.70
N ASN A 243 -28.17 -19.12 -2.10
CA ASN A 243 -29.53 -18.85 -2.57
C ASN A 243 -29.59 -17.72 -3.59
N LEU A 244 -28.49 -16.99 -3.79
CA LEU A 244 -28.39 -15.92 -4.79
C LEU A 244 -28.11 -16.51 -6.19
N ASN A 245 -29.00 -16.22 -7.12
CA ASN A 245 -28.78 -16.54 -8.54
C ASN A 245 -27.84 -15.48 -9.16
N ILE A 246 -26.54 -15.71 -9.03
CA ILE A 246 -25.50 -14.83 -9.58
C ILE A 246 -25.26 -15.23 -11.02
N SER A 247 -25.27 -14.28 -11.93
CA SER A 247 -25.02 -14.51 -13.37
C SER A 247 -23.65 -15.15 -13.57
N LYS A 248 -23.57 -16.16 -14.46
CA LYS A 248 -22.30 -16.81 -14.86
C LYS A 248 -21.25 -15.86 -15.44
N LYS A 249 -21.66 -14.66 -15.88
CA LYS A 249 -20.76 -13.60 -16.37
C LYS A 249 -20.08 -12.82 -15.25
N ILE A 250 -20.57 -12.99 -14.03
CA ILE A 250 -20.07 -12.31 -12.84
C ILE A 250 -19.15 -13.24 -12.07
N LYS A 251 -17.98 -12.72 -11.68
CA LYS A 251 -17.13 -13.39 -10.71
C LYS A 251 -17.30 -12.68 -9.36
N LEU A 252 -17.76 -13.41 -8.35
CA LEU A 252 -17.81 -12.95 -6.98
C LEU A 252 -16.65 -13.55 -6.19
N THR A 253 -15.85 -12.68 -5.57
CA THR A 253 -14.82 -13.06 -4.61
C THR A 253 -15.25 -12.56 -3.23
N VAL A 254 -15.19 -13.42 -2.22
CA VAL A 254 -15.44 -13.07 -0.83
C VAL A 254 -14.13 -13.22 -0.07
N ASP A 255 -13.66 -12.12 0.49
CA ASP A 255 -12.42 -12.06 1.25
C ASP A 255 -12.78 -11.78 2.72
N VAL A 256 -12.45 -12.74 3.58
CA VAL A 256 -12.74 -12.67 5.02
C VAL A 256 -11.51 -12.13 5.74
N ASP A 257 -11.72 -11.11 6.56
CA ASP A 257 -10.67 -10.38 7.26
C ASP A 257 -9.61 -9.83 6.27
N PRO A 258 -10.04 -9.02 5.26
CA PRO A 258 -9.15 -8.53 4.21
C PRO A 258 -8.01 -7.71 4.79
N LEU A 259 -6.80 -8.00 4.34
CA LEU A 259 -5.59 -7.28 4.75
C LEU A 259 -5.44 -5.93 4.06
N ASN A 260 -6.00 -5.82 2.87
CA ASN A 260 -6.05 -4.57 2.10
C ASN A 260 -7.38 -4.43 1.36
N PHE A 261 -7.66 -3.25 0.87
CA PHE A 261 -8.89 -2.95 0.13
C PHE A 261 -8.64 -2.72 -1.37
N SER A 262 -7.51 -3.16 -1.91
CA SER A 262 -7.18 -3.05 -3.34
C SER A 262 -7.77 -4.16 -4.21
#